data_d3fa651372020d8419b38ba2ab78c3fc
#
_entry.id   d3fa651372020d8419b38ba2ab78c3fc
#
_cell.length_a   1.000
_cell.length_b   1.000
_cell.length_c   1.000
_cell.angle_alpha   90.00
_cell.angle_beta   90.00
_cell.angle_gamma   90.00
#
_symmetry.space_group_name_H-M   'P 1'
#
loop_
_entity.id
_entity.type
_entity.pdbx_description
1 polymer ?
#
loop_
_entity_poly.entity_id
_entity_poly.type
_entity_poly.pdbx_seq_one_letter_code
_entity_poly.pdbx_strand_id
1 'polypeptide(L)'
;MATTLGFKDIVDVPKWRMEAPALAASGAGMALAWDNRNSDVSGNPYIYLLRSASALDYFDPTTGEWGALATPGLAGTFGAGATAVFHPSQGPRGTLAAGGTTTSVVLSTALPAPVGVNQLANRGDGTGFRILVANKVTGKCEIRTIVGNTAGTTPTVYIDSAVPFTAAPNASDLYEIRAGRVFMLSAGTLAAGVWKYYDIATNSYSGNLATTNLPATIGSDSNAVALSESYVSNDRKPNEGFVSGGATWDAGSGAISKNCIQATAASSTTLTGSGMPASLQANEYRNFQVRIVEDTTTPTAVGQRSRIASHTGGATGVFTVAAFGVTPSAVAKFVVENDDDKILLRSSSSTSVFCYNITANTWDVTTFSAAGAACGAGVVVEQAFGPVRDVIGNHRHSFIYNFRGGGSASIDVLDIAGGANGSWSADIAYANKSQTFGTGTCGSYAPATFDGRFIHLNINGTQRMARFDVRNRRLDAGAYLRFPQGTALVGQKMAVTTFIDGATKLDFVYHLTNSQTQMLSMIVSR
;
A
#
# COMPACT_ATOMS: atom_id res chain seq x y z
N MET A 1 -11.24 -19.99 22.33
CA MET A 1 -11.55 -19.14 23.51
C MET A 1 -10.95 -17.78 23.24
N ALA A 2 -11.73 -16.83 22.74
CA ALA A 2 -11.24 -15.46 22.55
C ALA A 2 -10.99 -14.87 23.95
N THR A 3 -9.76 -14.72 24.34
CA THR A 3 -9.38 -13.98 25.54
C THR A 3 -9.62 -12.50 25.25
N THR A 4 -10.73 -11.98 25.72
CA THR A 4 -10.96 -10.54 25.79
C THR A 4 -9.82 -9.94 26.61
N LEU A 5 -8.89 -9.26 25.97
CA LEU A 5 -7.84 -8.51 26.66
C LEU A 5 -8.52 -7.41 27.47
N GLY A 6 -8.52 -7.57 28.78
CA GLY A 6 -9.06 -6.54 29.66
C GLY A 6 -8.20 -5.28 29.58
N PHE A 7 -8.83 -4.11 29.63
CA PHE A 7 -8.18 -2.79 29.58
C PHE A 7 -7.03 -2.62 30.60
N LYS A 8 -7.03 -3.40 31.68
CA LYS A 8 -5.96 -3.43 32.67
C LYS A 8 -4.63 -3.98 32.17
N ASP A 9 -4.66 -4.85 31.14
CA ASP A 9 -3.43 -5.45 30.59
C ASP A 9 -2.71 -4.54 29.59
N ILE A 10 -3.37 -3.47 29.17
CA ILE A 10 -2.88 -2.53 28.15
C ILE A 10 -2.11 -1.34 28.76
N VAL A 11 -2.33 -1.06 30.04
CA VAL A 11 -1.74 0.11 30.74
C VAL A 11 -0.33 -0.16 31.28
N ASP A 12 0.06 -1.42 31.37
CA ASP A 12 1.40 -1.81 31.83
C ASP A 12 2.38 -1.87 30.66
N VAL A 13 3.46 -1.13 30.78
CA VAL A 13 4.71 -1.12 29.99
C VAL A 13 4.72 -2.04 28.77
N PRO A 14 5.06 -1.56 27.57
CA PRO A 14 5.13 -2.38 26.36
C PRO A 14 5.91 -3.66 26.64
N LYS A 15 5.27 -4.82 26.58
CA LYS A 15 5.90 -6.12 26.80
C LYS A 15 5.94 -6.88 25.48
N TRP A 16 7.07 -7.51 25.19
CA TRP A 16 7.15 -8.48 24.11
C TRP A 16 6.34 -9.73 24.46
N ARG A 17 5.57 -10.20 23.49
CA ARG A 17 4.84 -11.47 23.54
C ARG A 17 5.44 -12.44 22.55
N MET A 18 5.40 -13.71 22.85
CA MET A 18 5.71 -14.76 21.89
C MET A 18 4.42 -15.13 21.16
N GLU A 19 4.44 -15.00 19.85
CA GLU A 19 3.39 -15.50 18.97
C GLU A 19 3.64 -16.96 18.62
N ALA A 20 2.70 -17.60 17.93
CA ALA A 20 2.91 -18.94 17.41
C ALA A 20 4.18 -18.99 16.55
N PRO A 21 4.98 -20.05 16.63
CA PRO A 21 6.16 -20.17 15.80
C PRO A 21 5.78 -20.33 14.33
N ALA A 22 6.54 -19.68 13.43
CA ALA A 22 6.40 -19.85 12.00
C ALA A 22 6.58 -21.35 11.62
N LEU A 23 5.99 -21.75 10.50
CA LEU A 23 5.94 -23.14 10.05
C LEU A 23 7.33 -23.79 9.90
N ALA A 24 8.35 -23.00 9.60
CA ALA A 24 9.74 -23.42 9.61
C ALA A 24 10.66 -22.19 9.76
N ALA A 25 11.93 -22.42 10.06
CA ALA A 25 12.93 -21.38 10.14
C ALA A 25 13.11 -20.67 8.79
N SER A 26 13.24 -19.36 8.83
CA SER A 26 13.43 -18.52 7.65
C SER A 26 14.92 -18.30 7.38
N GLY A 27 15.27 -18.06 6.11
CA GLY A 27 16.61 -17.71 5.70
C GLY A 27 16.90 -16.21 5.73
N ALA A 28 18.13 -15.81 5.42
CA ALA A 28 18.58 -14.42 5.39
C ALA A 28 17.80 -13.54 4.39
N GLY A 29 17.12 -14.14 3.42
CA GLY A 29 16.28 -13.45 2.44
C GLY A 29 14.82 -13.32 2.79
N MET A 30 14.40 -13.66 4.01
CA MET A 30 13.00 -13.54 4.39
C MET A 30 12.50 -12.11 4.25
N ALA A 31 11.22 -11.96 3.93
CA ALA A 31 10.56 -10.66 3.86
C ALA A 31 9.15 -10.75 4.42
N LEU A 32 8.71 -9.70 5.10
CA LEU A 32 7.34 -9.53 5.55
C LEU A 32 6.62 -8.52 4.68
N ALA A 33 5.37 -8.81 4.35
CA ALA A 33 4.49 -7.93 3.60
C ALA A 33 3.09 -7.95 4.24
N TRP A 34 2.50 -6.79 4.44
CA TRP A 34 1.18 -6.66 5.08
C TRP A 34 0.48 -5.39 4.61
N ASP A 35 -0.83 -5.35 4.77
CA ASP A 35 -1.59 -4.13 4.57
C ASP A 35 -1.40 -3.19 5.76
N ASN A 36 -0.43 -2.30 5.67
CA ASN A 36 -0.14 -1.33 6.73
C ASN A 36 -1.22 -0.23 6.87
N ARG A 37 -2.27 -0.25 6.07
CA ARG A 37 -3.36 0.73 6.09
C ARG A 37 -4.58 0.27 6.83
N ASN A 38 -4.51 -0.93 7.34
CA ASN A 38 -5.58 -1.50 8.11
C ASN A 38 -6.93 -1.43 7.37
N SER A 39 -6.91 -1.98 6.14
CA SER A 39 -8.06 -2.49 5.46
C SER A 39 -9.07 -1.56 4.78
N ASP A 40 -8.88 -0.27 4.77
CA ASP A 40 -9.85 0.59 4.05
C ASP A 40 -9.91 0.28 2.55
N VAL A 41 -8.82 -0.25 2.00
CA VAL A 41 -8.73 -0.63 0.60
C VAL A 41 -8.93 -2.12 0.41
N SER A 42 -8.01 -2.97 0.88
CA SER A 42 -8.06 -4.42 0.65
C SER A 42 -8.85 -5.18 1.70
N GLY A 43 -8.82 -4.72 2.93
CA GLY A 43 -9.38 -5.43 4.08
C GLY A 43 -8.63 -6.70 4.44
N ASN A 44 -7.40 -6.85 3.99
CA ASN A 44 -6.61 -8.03 4.27
C ASN A 44 -6.01 -7.99 5.68
N PRO A 45 -6.33 -8.95 6.57
CA PRO A 45 -5.85 -8.94 7.94
C PRO A 45 -4.47 -9.56 8.11
N TYR A 46 -3.93 -10.26 7.08
CA TYR A 46 -2.78 -11.13 7.23
C TYR A 46 -1.44 -10.43 7.08
N ILE A 47 -0.44 -10.95 7.78
CA ILE A 47 0.97 -10.68 7.54
C ILE A 47 1.53 -11.84 6.71
N TYR A 48 2.09 -11.53 5.55
CA TYR A 48 2.69 -12.51 4.66
C TYR A 48 4.18 -12.61 4.92
N LEU A 49 4.68 -13.83 5.04
CA LEU A 49 6.10 -14.15 5.18
C LEU A 49 6.61 -14.87 3.94
N LEU A 50 7.39 -14.17 3.13
CA LEU A 50 8.22 -14.81 2.12
C LEU A 50 9.42 -15.45 2.82
N ARG A 51 9.32 -16.75 3.11
CA ARG A 51 10.31 -17.49 3.90
C ARG A 51 11.46 -18.02 3.06
N SER A 52 11.17 -18.37 1.81
CA SER A 52 12.14 -18.85 0.82
C SER A 52 11.63 -18.64 -0.61
N ALA A 53 12.44 -18.94 -1.62
CA ALA A 53 11.99 -18.90 -3.02
C ALA A 53 10.80 -19.84 -3.32
N SER A 54 10.56 -20.81 -2.46
CA SER A 54 9.50 -21.82 -2.61
C SER A 54 8.46 -21.81 -1.48
N ALA A 55 8.49 -20.82 -0.58
CA ALA A 55 7.55 -20.77 0.55
C ALA A 55 7.09 -19.34 0.83
N LEU A 56 5.78 -19.14 0.69
CA LEU A 56 5.05 -17.98 1.18
C LEU A 56 4.04 -18.47 2.20
N ASP A 57 4.16 -17.96 3.41
CA ASP A 57 3.26 -18.28 4.51
C ASP A 57 2.46 -17.03 4.89
N TYR A 58 1.37 -17.18 5.61
CA TYR A 58 0.66 -16.05 6.21
C TYR A 58 0.47 -16.27 7.71
N PHE A 59 0.46 -15.20 8.45
CA PHE A 59 0.11 -15.14 9.87
C PHE A 59 -1.19 -14.36 10.03
N ASP A 60 -2.13 -14.95 10.76
CA ASP A 60 -3.36 -14.28 11.17
C ASP A 60 -3.19 -13.65 12.55
N PRO A 61 -3.07 -12.33 12.66
CA PRO A 61 -2.93 -11.67 13.96
C PRO A 61 -4.14 -11.83 14.88
N THR A 62 -5.31 -12.19 14.32
CA THR A 62 -6.54 -12.35 15.10
C THR A 62 -6.59 -13.67 15.82
N THR A 63 -6.20 -14.75 15.13
CA THR A 63 -6.19 -16.10 15.69
C THR A 63 -4.83 -16.48 16.28
N GLY A 64 -3.77 -15.80 15.87
CA GLY A 64 -2.39 -16.13 16.20
C GLY A 64 -1.86 -17.35 15.46
N GLU A 65 -2.46 -17.73 14.33
CA GLU A 65 -2.14 -18.96 13.60
C GLU A 65 -1.38 -18.68 12.30
N TRP A 66 -0.56 -19.65 11.89
CA TRP A 66 0.15 -19.65 10.63
C TRP A 66 -0.52 -20.59 9.63
N GLY A 67 -0.58 -20.15 8.37
CA GLY A 67 -0.98 -20.96 7.23
C GLY A 67 0.04 -20.90 6.10
N ALA A 68 0.20 -22.03 5.39
CA ALA A 68 1.04 -22.09 4.20
C ALA A 68 0.22 -21.79 2.95
N LEU A 69 0.81 -21.06 2.02
CA LEU A 69 0.28 -20.86 0.68
C LEU A 69 0.97 -21.80 -0.32
N ALA A 70 0.44 -21.87 -1.54
CA ALA A 70 1.10 -22.61 -2.60
C ALA A 70 2.51 -22.07 -2.86
N THR A 71 3.36 -22.86 -3.50
CA THR A 71 4.75 -22.51 -3.78
C THR A 71 4.84 -21.35 -4.77
N PRO A 72 5.52 -20.21 -4.43
CA PRO A 72 5.68 -19.09 -5.34
C PRO A 72 6.57 -19.41 -6.55
N GLY A 73 7.49 -20.35 -6.42
CA GLY A 73 8.39 -20.74 -7.51
C GLY A 73 9.21 -19.56 -8.03
N LEU A 74 9.78 -18.75 -7.12
CA LEU A 74 10.71 -17.69 -7.50
C LEU A 74 12.00 -18.31 -8.03
N ALA A 75 12.48 -17.76 -9.13
CA ALA A 75 13.80 -18.12 -9.66
C ALA A 75 14.92 -17.36 -8.94
N GLY A 76 16.17 -17.75 -9.24
CA GLY A 76 17.36 -17.10 -8.72
C GLY A 76 17.74 -17.54 -7.30
N THR A 77 18.70 -16.84 -6.73
CA THR A 77 19.19 -17.10 -5.38
C THR A 77 18.31 -16.37 -4.37
N PHE A 78 17.77 -17.11 -3.41
CA PHE A 78 17.07 -16.51 -2.29
C PHE A 78 18.08 -16.13 -1.20
N GLY A 79 18.23 -14.87 -0.92
CA GLY A 79 19.25 -14.35 -0.01
C GLY A 79 18.92 -12.96 0.54
N ALA A 80 19.86 -12.34 1.22
CA ALA A 80 19.67 -11.12 2.01
C ALA A 80 19.08 -9.91 1.24
N GLY A 81 19.04 -9.92 -0.09
CA GLY A 81 18.42 -8.88 -0.92
C GLY A 81 16.98 -9.16 -1.33
N ALA A 82 16.42 -10.31 -0.96
CA ALA A 82 15.01 -10.60 -1.26
C ALA A 82 14.10 -9.63 -0.51
N THR A 83 13.00 -9.24 -1.16
CA THR A 83 12.01 -8.33 -0.58
C THR A 83 10.61 -8.73 -0.99
N ALA A 84 9.64 -8.38 -0.17
CA ALA A 84 8.23 -8.49 -0.48
C ALA A 84 7.53 -7.20 -0.09
N VAL A 85 6.53 -6.82 -0.87
CA VAL A 85 5.72 -5.63 -0.61
C VAL A 85 4.26 -5.92 -0.86
N PHE A 86 3.41 -5.54 0.07
CA PHE A 86 1.97 -5.60 -0.07
C PHE A 86 1.46 -4.33 -0.78
N HIS A 87 0.65 -4.53 -1.81
CA HIS A 87 0.00 -3.43 -2.52
C HIS A 87 -1.51 -3.51 -2.33
N PRO A 88 -2.12 -2.74 -1.43
CA PRO A 88 -3.52 -2.90 -1.02
C PRO A 88 -4.53 -2.56 -2.11
N SER A 89 -4.23 -1.63 -3.00
CA SER A 89 -5.14 -1.21 -4.07
C SER A 89 -5.02 -2.04 -5.35
N GLN A 90 -4.12 -3.01 -5.38
CA GLN A 90 -4.02 -3.95 -6.50
C GLN A 90 -4.96 -5.16 -6.31
N GLY A 91 -5.39 -5.74 -7.43
CA GLY A 91 -6.25 -6.90 -7.48
C GLY A 91 -6.74 -7.14 -8.91
N PRO A 92 -7.56 -8.16 -9.15
CA PRO A 92 -8.15 -8.38 -10.46
C PRO A 92 -8.99 -7.18 -10.91
N ARG A 93 -8.78 -6.74 -12.13
CA ARG A 93 -9.52 -5.63 -12.75
C ARG A 93 -9.77 -5.89 -14.21
N GLY A 94 -10.83 -5.30 -14.76
CA GLY A 94 -11.21 -5.50 -16.15
C GLY A 94 -12.58 -4.91 -16.45
N THR A 95 -13.30 -5.54 -17.36
CA THR A 95 -14.62 -5.12 -17.82
C THR A 95 -15.69 -6.16 -17.44
N LEU A 96 -16.94 -5.72 -17.37
CA LEU A 96 -18.10 -6.57 -17.14
C LEU A 96 -18.65 -7.12 -18.47
N ALA A 97 -19.29 -8.27 -18.39
CA ALA A 97 -20.12 -8.84 -19.45
C ALA A 97 -21.60 -8.44 -19.26
N ALA A 98 -22.43 -8.72 -20.26
CA ALA A 98 -23.88 -8.61 -20.15
C ALA A 98 -24.46 -9.62 -19.15
N GLY A 99 -25.66 -9.35 -18.63
CA GLY A 99 -26.38 -10.27 -17.74
C GLY A 99 -26.26 -9.92 -16.25
N GLY A 100 -25.62 -8.80 -15.90
CA GLY A 100 -25.62 -8.28 -14.53
C GLY A 100 -27.01 -7.76 -14.12
N THR A 101 -27.21 -7.66 -12.82
CA THR A 101 -28.40 -7.09 -12.18
C THR A 101 -27.98 -6.04 -11.16
N THR A 102 -28.90 -5.47 -10.41
CA THR A 102 -28.52 -4.58 -9.29
C THR A 102 -27.82 -5.31 -8.15
N THR A 103 -27.89 -6.65 -8.10
CA THR A 103 -27.29 -7.48 -7.04
C THR A 103 -26.24 -8.46 -7.57
N SER A 104 -25.90 -8.38 -8.84
CA SER A 104 -24.85 -9.24 -9.43
C SER A 104 -24.17 -8.58 -10.61
N VAL A 105 -22.92 -8.98 -10.86
CA VAL A 105 -22.16 -8.62 -12.06
C VAL A 105 -21.49 -9.86 -12.65
N VAL A 106 -21.35 -9.88 -13.97
CA VAL A 106 -20.64 -10.95 -14.69
C VAL A 106 -19.31 -10.39 -15.18
N LEU A 107 -18.21 -11.04 -14.81
CA LEU A 107 -16.88 -10.58 -15.24
C LEU A 107 -16.63 -11.05 -16.70
N SER A 108 -16.25 -10.15 -17.60
CA SER A 108 -15.88 -10.50 -18.97
C SER A 108 -14.37 -10.67 -19.12
N THR A 109 -13.59 -9.93 -18.36
CA THR A 109 -12.15 -10.12 -18.32
C THR A 109 -11.82 -11.27 -17.37
N ALA A 110 -11.09 -12.26 -17.87
CA ALA A 110 -10.70 -13.41 -17.09
C ALA A 110 -9.83 -13.01 -15.89
N LEU A 111 -10.13 -13.61 -14.75
CA LEU A 111 -9.30 -13.51 -13.55
C LEU A 111 -7.93 -14.17 -13.80
N PRO A 112 -6.87 -13.81 -13.06
CA PRO A 112 -5.54 -14.43 -13.17
C PRO A 112 -5.54 -15.96 -13.02
N ALA A 113 -6.48 -16.51 -12.23
CA ALA A 113 -6.72 -17.93 -12.10
C ALA A 113 -8.20 -18.21 -11.82
N PRO A 114 -8.69 -19.44 -12.05
CA PRO A 114 -10.04 -19.82 -11.69
C PRO A 114 -10.27 -19.70 -10.19
N VAL A 115 -11.38 -19.10 -9.79
CA VAL A 115 -11.83 -19.09 -8.40
C VAL A 115 -12.83 -20.21 -8.14
N GLY A 116 -12.87 -20.69 -6.91
CA GLY A 116 -13.91 -21.60 -6.43
C GLY A 116 -15.23 -20.89 -6.16
N VAL A 117 -16.29 -21.67 -5.94
CA VAL A 117 -17.60 -21.13 -5.54
C VAL A 117 -17.44 -20.39 -4.21
N ASN A 118 -17.95 -19.16 -4.14
CA ASN A 118 -17.90 -18.28 -2.97
C ASN A 118 -16.48 -17.93 -2.45
N GLN A 119 -15.43 -18.18 -3.22
CA GLN A 119 -14.07 -17.82 -2.81
C GLN A 119 -13.91 -16.32 -2.62
N LEU A 120 -14.52 -15.49 -3.47
CA LEU A 120 -14.45 -14.03 -3.36
C LEU A 120 -15.32 -13.47 -2.22
N ALA A 121 -16.20 -14.28 -1.66
CA ALA A 121 -17.04 -13.92 -0.51
C ALA A 121 -16.37 -14.17 0.84
N ASN A 122 -15.13 -14.63 0.86
CA ASN A 122 -14.39 -14.88 2.08
C ASN A 122 -12.92 -14.45 1.92
N ARG A 123 -12.58 -13.33 2.52
CA ARG A 123 -11.20 -12.81 2.54
C ARG A 123 -10.40 -13.25 3.77
N GLY A 124 -10.96 -14.13 4.60
CA GLY A 124 -10.32 -14.68 5.79
C GLY A 124 -10.88 -14.19 7.13
N ASP A 125 -11.52 -13.03 7.15
CA ASP A 125 -12.15 -12.45 8.35
C ASP A 125 -13.67 -12.70 8.42
N GLY A 126 -14.17 -13.60 7.58
CA GLY A 126 -15.61 -13.90 7.48
C GLY A 126 -16.40 -12.88 6.64
N THR A 127 -15.74 -11.89 6.05
CA THR A 127 -16.35 -10.93 5.12
C THR A 127 -15.82 -11.17 3.70
N GLY A 128 -16.57 -10.70 2.69
CA GLY A 128 -16.15 -10.80 1.29
C GLY A 128 -15.19 -9.68 0.88
N PHE A 129 -14.49 -9.89 -0.21
CA PHE A 129 -13.76 -8.82 -0.88
C PHE A 129 -14.71 -7.73 -1.36
N ARG A 130 -14.19 -6.55 -1.58
CA ARG A 130 -14.95 -5.44 -2.16
C ARG A 130 -14.74 -5.41 -3.67
N ILE A 131 -15.80 -5.11 -4.40
CA ILE A 131 -15.76 -4.82 -5.82
C ILE A 131 -16.15 -3.36 -6.06
N LEU A 132 -15.27 -2.64 -6.77
CA LEU A 132 -15.58 -1.33 -7.32
C LEU A 132 -16.08 -1.52 -8.75
N VAL A 133 -17.18 -0.87 -9.09
CA VAL A 133 -17.71 -0.84 -10.46
C VAL A 133 -17.88 0.61 -10.89
N ALA A 134 -17.30 0.97 -12.05
CA ALA A 134 -17.56 2.24 -12.70
C ALA A 134 -18.84 2.09 -13.54
N ASN A 135 -19.99 2.30 -12.89
CA ASN A 135 -21.30 2.06 -13.46
C ASN A 135 -21.67 3.21 -14.43
N LYS A 136 -21.56 2.93 -15.72
CA LYS A 136 -21.85 3.90 -16.78
C LYS A 136 -23.34 4.19 -16.97
N VAL A 137 -24.24 3.40 -16.37
CA VAL A 137 -25.68 3.71 -16.37
C VAL A 137 -25.97 4.89 -15.46
N THR A 138 -25.38 4.88 -14.27
CA THR A 138 -25.58 5.95 -13.27
C THR A 138 -24.57 7.08 -13.41
N GLY A 139 -23.49 6.86 -14.15
CA GLY A 139 -22.37 7.79 -14.20
C GLY A 139 -21.60 7.87 -12.87
N LYS A 140 -21.54 6.77 -12.10
CA LYS A 140 -20.93 6.75 -10.76
C LYS A 140 -20.06 5.52 -10.56
N CYS A 141 -18.96 5.71 -9.83
CA CYS A 141 -18.25 4.58 -9.22
C CYS A 141 -19.00 4.11 -7.98
N GLU A 142 -19.22 2.83 -7.86
CA GLU A 142 -19.87 2.21 -6.72
C GLU A 142 -19.04 1.08 -6.15
N ILE A 143 -18.89 1.01 -4.83
CA ILE A 143 -18.23 -0.12 -4.14
C ILE A 143 -19.26 -0.96 -3.43
N ARG A 144 -19.13 -2.27 -3.57
CA ARG A 144 -20.00 -3.26 -2.92
C ARG A 144 -19.17 -4.37 -2.31
N THR A 145 -19.71 -4.99 -1.26
CA THR A 145 -19.14 -6.21 -0.69
C THR A 145 -19.64 -7.42 -1.46
N ILE A 146 -18.73 -8.31 -1.81
CA ILE A 146 -19.04 -9.58 -2.47
C ILE A 146 -19.56 -10.56 -1.42
N VAL A 147 -20.74 -11.11 -1.63
CA VAL A 147 -21.34 -12.12 -0.74
C VAL A 147 -21.40 -13.51 -1.36
N GLY A 148 -21.01 -13.64 -2.63
CA GLY A 148 -20.95 -14.92 -3.34
C GLY A 148 -20.36 -14.78 -4.72
N ASN A 149 -19.92 -15.88 -5.29
CA ASN A 149 -19.52 -15.97 -6.70
C ASN A 149 -19.64 -17.39 -7.23
N THR A 150 -19.85 -17.53 -8.55
CA THR A 150 -19.72 -18.82 -9.25
C THR A 150 -18.25 -19.17 -9.44
N ALA A 151 -17.96 -20.44 -9.72
CA ALA A 151 -16.60 -20.86 -10.05
C ALA A 151 -16.16 -20.38 -11.45
N GLY A 152 -14.85 -20.34 -11.68
CA GLY A 152 -14.23 -20.08 -12.99
C GLY A 152 -13.39 -18.81 -13.05
N THR A 153 -12.92 -18.50 -14.26
CA THR A 153 -12.10 -17.28 -14.52
C THR A 153 -12.95 -16.06 -14.88
N THR A 154 -14.22 -16.26 -15.26
CA THR A 154 -15.19 -15.19 -15.57
C THR A 154 -16.46 -15.41 -14.74
N PRO A 155 -16.35 -15.40 -13.39
CA PRO A 155 -17.48 -15.74 -12.53
C PRO A 155 -18.58 -14.67 -12.58
N THR A 156 -19.80 -15.08 -12.25
CA THR A 156 -20.81 -14.15 -11.75
C THR A 156 -20.51 -13.88 -10.29
N VAL A 157 -20.44 -12.58 -9.93
CA VAL A 157 -20.18 -12.08 -8.58
C VAL A 157 -21.48 -11.53 -8.02
N TYR A 158 -21.87 -11.98 -6.84
CA TYR A 158 -23.05 -11.56 -6.13
C TYR A 158 -22.67 -10.57 -5.03
N ILE A 159 -23.48 -9.53 -4.87
CA ILE A 159 -23.30 -8.51 -3.84
C ILE A 159 -24.50 -8.53 -2.87
N ASP A 160 -24.29 -7.88 -1.72
CA ASP A 160 -25.33 -7.80 -0.70
C ASP A 160 -26.60 -7.11 -1.25
N SER A 161 -27.72 -7.83 -1.18
CA SER A 161 -29.01 -7.33 -1.62
C SER A 161 -29.55 -6.18 -0.77
N ALA A 162 -29.03 -6.01 0.46
CA ALA A 162 -29.35 -4.88 1.31
C ALA A 162 -28.70 -3.57 0.80
N VAL A 163 -27.60 -3.68 0.04
CA VAL A 163 -26.86 -2.54 -0.53
C VAL A 163 -26.62 -2.80 -2.03
N PRO A 164 -27.66 -2.81 -2.87
CA PRO A 164 -27.55 -3.10 -4.29
C PRO A 164 -26.83 -1.97 -5.05
N PHE A 165 -26.41 -2.20 -6.28
CA PHE A 165 -26.05 -1.13 -7.21
C PHE A 165 -27.26 -0.23 -7.47
N THR A 166 -27.04 1.05 -7.63
CA THR A 166 -28.11 2.03 -7.90
C THR A 166 -28.87 1.71 -9.20
N ALA A 167 -28.18 1.17 -10.19
CA ALA A 167 -28.74 0.57 -11.39
C ALA A 167 -27.89 -0.64 -11.79
N ALA A 168 -28.46 -1.59 -12.53
CA ALA A 168 -27.73 -2.72 -13.07
C ALA A 168 -26.54 -2.24 -13.93
N PRO A 169 -25.29 -2.63 -13.62
CA PRO A 169 -24.14 -2.28 -14.44
C PRO A 169 -24.22 -2.89 -15.84
N ASN A 170 -23.69 -2.17 -16.82
CA ASN A 170 -23.70 -2.58 -18.21
C ASN A 170 -22.49 -3.46 -18.56
N ALA A 171 -22.59 -4.17 -19.70
CA ALA A 171 -21.42 -4.70 -20.37
C ALA A 171 -20.40 -3.58 -20.65
N SER A 172 -19.11 -3.89 -20.51
CA SER A 172 -17.97 -2.97 -20.67
C SER A 172 -17.81 -1.92 -19.56
N ASP A 173 -18.61 -1.95 -18.49
CA ASP A 173 -18.30 -1.21 -17.28
C ASP A 173 -17.01 -1.75 -16.66
N LEU A 174 -16.19 -0.85 -16.12
CA LEU A 174 -14.93 -1.25 -15.48
C LEU A 174 -15.22 -1.81 -14.08
N TYR A 175 -14.47 -2.84 -13.69
CA TYR A 175 -14.48 -3.35 -12.34
C TYR A 175 -13.07 -3.49 -11.76
N GLU A 176 -12.97 -3.44 -10.44
CA GLU A 176 -11.77 -3.73 -9.66
C GLU A 176 -12.17 -4.53 -8.41
N ILE A 177 -11.60 -5.73 -8.23
CA ILE A 177 -11.72 -6.48 -6.97
C ILE A 177 -10.60 -6.01 -6.06
N ARG A 178 -10.96 -5.40 -4.93
CA ARG A 178 -10.04 -4.80 -3.99
C ARG A 178 -9.59 -5.84 -2.97
N ALA A 179 -8.53 -6.55 -3.29
CA ALA A 179 -8.04 -7.65 -2.49
C ALA A 179 -6.59 -7.45 -2.02
N GLY A 180 -5.82 -6.67 -2.75
CA GLY A 180 -4.38 -6.56 -2.59
C GLY A 180 -3.61 -7.64 -3.33
N ARG A 181 -2.30 -7.36 -3.52
CA ARG A 181 -1.30 -8.28 -4.06
C ARG A 181 -0.02 -8.21 -3.27
N VAL A 182 0.63 -9.35 -3.09
CA VAL A 182 1.97 -9.43 -2.52
C VAL A 182 2.97 -9.57 -3.66
N PHE A 183 3.75 -8.54 -3.91
CA PHE A 183 4.84 -8.58 -4.89
C PHE A 183 6.11 -9.07 -4.21
N MET A 184 6.86 -9.95 -4.89
CA MET A 184 8.01 -10.66 -4.33
C MET A 184 9.17 -10.62 -5.30
N LEU A 185 10.34 -10.24 -4.80
CA LEU A 185 11.61 -10.20 -5.52
C LEU A 185 12.62 -11.09 -4.83
N SER A 186 13.23 -12.03 -5.55
CA SER A 186 14.40 -12.76 -5.05
C SER A 186 15.67 -11.91 -5.16
N ALA A 187 16.70 -12.28 -4.42
CA ALA A 187 18.00 -11.61 -4.45
C ALA A 187 18.94 -12.21 -5.51
N GLY A 188 20.13 -11.59 -5.63
CA GLY A 188 21.22 -12.09 -6.45
C GLY A 188 21.09 -11.73 -7.92
N THR A 189 21.61 -12.60 -8.79
CA THR A 189 21.62 -12.36 -10.25
C THR A 189 20.23 -12.41 -10.83
N LEU A 190 19.91 -11.42 -11.66
CA LEU A 190 18.61 -11.37 -12.33
C LEU A 190 18.43 -12.51 -13.31
N ALA A 191 17.24 -13.11 -13.27
CA ALA A 191 16.78 -14.12 -14.21
C ALA A 191 15.28 -13.97 -14.43
N ALA A 192 14.71 -14.63 -15.42
CA ALA A 192 13.26 -14.71 -15.57
C ALA A 192 12.64 -15.43 -14.35
N GLY A 193 11.57 -14.87 -13.79
CA GLY A 193 10.89 -15.43 -12.63
C GLY A 193 11.41 -15.00 -11.26
N VAL A 194 12.38 -14.10 -11.18
CA VAL A 194 12.82 -13.50 -9.91
C VAL A 194 11.81 -12.48 -9.36
N TRP A 195 10.92 -11.97 -10.20
CA TRP A 195 9.87 -11.01 -9.86
C TRP A 195 8.50 -11.60 -10.18
N LYS A 196 7.65 -11.71 -9.17
CA LYS A 196 6.28 -12.23 -9.26
C LYS A 196 5.38 -11.54 -8.25
N TYR A 197 4.07 -11.71 -8.39
CA TYR A 197 3.13 -11.41 -7.33
C TYR A 197 2.25 -12.61 -6.98
N TYR A 198 1.74 -12.61 -5.76
CA TYR A 198 0.65 -13.41 -5.28
C TYR A 198 -0.63 -12.57 -5.30
N ASP A 199 -1.65 -13.04 -6.01
CA ASP A 199 -2.98 -12.41 -6.08
C ASP A 199 -3.88 -13.05 -5.02
N ILE A 200 -4.29 -12.23 -4.05
CA ILE A 200 -5.00 -12.71 -2.87
C ILE A 200 -6.42 -13.16 -3.23
N ALA A 201 -7.11 -12.44 -4.14
CA ALA A 201 -8.48 -12.79 -4.52
C ALA A 201 -8.56 -14.17 -5.19
N THR A 202 -7.60 -14.49 -6.03
CA THR A 202 -7.58 -15.73 -6.79
C THR A 202 -6.74 -16.83 -6.15
N ASN A 203 -6.04 -16.53 -5.05
CA ASN A 203 -5.11 -17.45 -4.38
C ASN A 203 -4.12 -18.07 -5.39
N SER A 204 -3.49 -17.22 -6.19
CA SER A 204 -2.63 -17.68 -7.29
C SER A 204 -1.43 -16.76 -7.49
N TYR A 205 -0.39 -17.28 -8.13
CA TYR A 205 0.79 -16.52 -8.50
C TYR A 205 0.72 -16.03 -9.94
N SER A 206 1.31 -14.87 -10.19
CA SER A 206 1.54 -14.39 -11.55
C SER A 206 2.52 -15.31 -12.30
N GLY A 207 2.51 -15.23 -13.62
CA GLY A 207 3.66 -15.60 -14.44
C GLY A 207 4.90 -14.77 -14.09
N ASN A 208 5.98 -14.96 -14.86
CA ASN A 208 7.18 -14.14 -14.70
C ASN A 208 6.89 -12.71 -15.12
N LEU A 209 7.17 -11.77 -14.22
CA LEU A 209 7.07 -10.35 -14.50
C LEU A 209 8.38 -9.83 -15.13
N ALA A 210 8.31 -8.67 -15.79
CA ALA A 210 9.47 -8.07 -16.42
C ALA A 210 10.56 -7.68 -15.41
N THR A 211 11.80 -7.87 -15.81
CA THR A 211 12.99 -7.53 -15.01
C THR A 211 13.95 -6.58 -15.73
N THR A 212 13.62 -6.20 -16.97
CA THR A 212 14.39 -5.20 -17.74
C THR A 212 14.49 -3.90 -16.96
N ASN A 213 15.66 -3.29 -16.93
CA ASN A 213 16.00 -2.08 -16.17
C ASN A 213 16.17 -2.24 -14.65
N LEU A 214 16.00 -3.43 -14.09
CA LEU A 214 16.51 -3.71 -12.75
C LEU A 214 18.05 -3.83 -12.79
N PRO A 215 18.77 -3.62 -11.67
CA PRO A 215 20.20 -3.87 -11.63
C PRO A 215 20.50 -5.35 -11.88
N ALA A 216 21.58 -5.66 -12.59
CA ALA A 216 21.96 -7.04 -12.92
C ALA A 216 22.08 -7.95 -11.68
N THR A 217 22.29 -7.36 -10.52
CA THR A 217 22.33 -8.06 -9.23
C THR A 217 21.53 -7.26 -8.20
N ILE A 218 20.60 -7.91 -7.53
CA ILE A 218 19.90 -7.35 -6.38
C ILE A 218 20.78 -7.54 -5.15
N GLY A 219 21.26 -6.45 -4.60
CA GLY A 219 22.19 -6.46 -3.47
C GLY A 219 21.52 -6.77 -2.13
N SER A 220 22.33 -6.99 -1.10
CA SER A 220 21.87 -7.34 0.24
C SER A 220 20.96 -6.26 0.83
N ASP A 221 19.91 -6.71 1.51
CA ASP A 221 18.95 -5.87 2.22
C ASP A 221 18.30 -4.78 1.33
N SER A 222 18.08 -5.06 0.03
CA SER A 222 17.25 -4.22 -0.82
C SER A 222 15.82 -4.15 -0.25
N ASN A 223 15.14 -3.02 -0.45
CA ASN A 223 13.80 -2.82 0.10
C ASN A 223 12.89 -2.12 -0.92
N ALA A 224 11.61 -2.47 -0.88
CA ALA A 224 10.59 -1.94 -1.78
C ALA A 224 9.37 -1.41 -1.01
N VAL A 225 8.70 -0.43 -1.61
CA VAL A 225 7.48 0.16 -1.09
C VAL A 225 6.47 0.35 -2.21
N ALA A 226 5.21 0.02 -1.96
CA ALA A 226 4.11 0.27 -2.87
C ALA A 226 3.57 1.70 -2.69
N LEU A 227 3.37 2.40 -3.79
CA LEU A 227 2.59 3.64 -3.78
C LEU A 227 1.13 3.24 -3.90
N SER A 228 0.40 3.29 -2.83
CA SER A 228 -0.99 2.86 -2.87
C SER A 228 -1.93 4.06 -3.00
N GLU A 229 -3.07 3.82 -3.63
CA GLU A 229 -4.00 4.84 -4.12
C GLU A 229 -4.38 5.86 -3.07
N SER A 230 -4.48 5.41 -1.85
CA SER A 230 -5.05 6.26 -0.87
C SER A 230 -4.42 6.07 0.49
N TYR A 231 -4.26 7.16 1.18
CA TYR A 231 -4.02 7.14 2.57
C TYR A 231 -4.86 8.18 3.31
N VAL A 232 -5.70 7.70 4.22
CA VAL A 232 -6.33 8.53 5.23
C VAL A 232 -6.15 7.89 6.58
N SER A 233 -5.66 8.66 7.50
CA SER A 233 -5.81 8.35 8.90
C SER A 233 -7.30 8.32 9.25
N ASN A 234 -7.79 7.24 9.84
CA ASN A 234 -9.16 7.14 10.34
C ASN A 234 -9.50 8.19 11.42
N ASP A 235 -8.52 8.97 11.86
CA ASP A 235 -8.71 10.07 12.82
C ASP A 235 -9.16 11.35 12.15
N ARG A 236 -9.23 11.41 10.83
CA ARG A 236 -9.63 12.60 10.12
C ARG A 236 -11.12 12.68 9.96
N LYS A 237 -11.63 13.85 10.25
CA LYS A 237 -13.04 14.17 9.97
C LYS A 237 -13.27 14.07 8.46
N PRO A 238 -14.43 13.58 8.01
CA PRO A 238 -14.75 13.37 6.60
C PRO A 238 -14.59 14.60 5.69
N ASN A 239 -14.30 15.75 6.22
CA ASN A 239 -14.22 17.03 5.51
C ASN A 239 -12.80 17.57 5.36
N GLU A 240 -11.78 16.82 5.75
CA GLU A 240 -10.40 17.33 5.83
C GLU A 240 -9.50 16.78 4.73
N GLY A 241 -9.81 16.99 3.46
CA GLY A 241 -8.82 16.74 2.43
C GLY A 241 -9.34 16.39 1.05
N PHE A 242 -8.64 16.89 0.05
CA PHE A 242 -8.83 16.58 -1.36
C PHE A 242 -8.14 15.31 -1.80
N VAL A 243 -7.10 14.93 -1.11
CA VAL A 243 -6.43 13.68 -1.39
C VAL A 243 -7.28 12.63 -0.75
N SER A 244 -8.06 12.03 -1.56
CA SER A 244 -8.99 11.02 -1.13
C SER A 244 -8.31 9.68 -0.92
N GLY A 245 -7.18 9.72 -0.27
CA GLY A 245 -6.83 8.61 0.53
C GLY A 245 -8.00 8.19 1.37
N GLY A 246 -8.99 9.04 1.44
CA GLY A 246 -10.18 8.88 2.11
C GLY A 246 -11.36 9.44 1.44
N ALA A 247 -11.54 9.30 0.17
CA ALA A 247 -12.90 9.16 -0.28
C ALA A 247 -13.47 8.03 0.56
N THR A 248 -14.04 8.39 1.67
CA THR A 248 -14.83 7.47 2.46
C THR A 248 -15.96 7.08 1.57
N TRP A 249 -15.83 5.92 1.00
CA TRP A 249 -16.91 5.24 0.36
C TRP A 249 -17.93 5.05 1.47
N ASP A 250 -19.03 5.77 1.38
CA ASP A 250 -20.12 5.54 2.29
C ASP A 250 -20.53 4.07 2.15
N ALA A 251 -20.16 3.27 3.15
CA ALA A 251 -20.47 1.86 3.17
C ALA A 251 -21.98 1.57 3.09
N GLY A 252 -22.82 2.52 3.47
CA GLY A 252 -24.26 2.40 3.39
C GLY A 252 -24.84 2.70 2.00
N SER A 253 -24.35 3.71 1.30
CA SER A 253 -24.83 4.10 -0.03
C SER A 253 -23.94 3.66 -1.17
N GLY A 254 -22.71 3.22 -0.89
CA GLY A 254 -21.69 2.91 -1.89
C GLY A 254 -21.32 4.11 -2.76
N ALA A 255 -21.79 5.28 -2.40
CA ALA A 255 -21.47 6.52 -3.08
C ALA A 255 -20.15 7.09 -2.56
N ILE A 256 -19.39 7.72 -3.43
CA ILE A 256 -18.24 8.49 -3.00
C ILE A 256 -18.76 9.69 -2.21
N SER A 257 -18.43 9.71 -0.93
CA SER A 257 -18.86 10.80 -0.08
C SER A 257 -18.01 12.05 -0.32
N LYS A 258 -18.52 13.09 0.11
CA LYS A 258 -18.17 14.49 0.42
C LYS A 258 -16.79 15.09 0.03
N ASN A 259 -15.78 14.30 -0.32
CA ASN A 259 -14.42 14.79 -0.60
C ASN A 259 -14.07 14.79 -2.09
N CYS A 260 -15.06 14.72 -2.95
CA CYS A 260 -14.87 14.85 -4.39
C CYS A 260 -14.75 16.31 -4.77
N ILE A 261 -13.82 16.59 -5.66
CA ILE A 261 -13.67 17.90 -6.28
C ILE A 261 -14.70 17.97 -7.43
N GLN A 262 -15.51 19.03 -7.44
CA GLN A 262 -16.42 19.30 -8.53
C GLN A 262 -15.67 19.97 -9.69
N ALA A 263 -15.73 19.41 -10.88
CA ALA A 263 -15.22 20.08 -12.06
C ALA A 263 -16.17 21.24 -12.45
N THR A 264 -15.59 22.34 -12.93
CA THR A 264 -16.28 23.49 -13.53
C THR A 264 -15.93 23.67 -14.99
N ALA A 265 -14.84 23.06 -15.44
CA ALA A 265 -14.44 22.91 -16.82
C ALA A 265 -13.59 21.66 -16.98
N ALA A 266 -13.68 21.01 -18.14
CA ALA A 266 -12.90 19.84 -18.46
C ALA A 266 -12.51 19.80 -19.93
N SER A 267 -11.37 19.19 -20.23
CA SER A 267 -10.93 18.80 -21.56
C SER A 267 -10.34 17.39 -21.50
N SER A 268 -9.82 16.88 -22.60
CA SER A 268 -9.13 15.59 -22.59
C SER A 268 -7.87 15.59 -21.70
N THR A 269 -7.28 16.74 -21.39
CA THR A 269 -6.01 16.87 -20.66
C THR A 269 -6.07 17.82 -19.47
N THR A 270 -7.23 18.40 -19.17
CA THR A 270 -7.38 19.33 -18.05
C THR A 270 -8.68 19.12 -17.29
N LEU A 271 -8.63 19.35 -15.98
CA LEU A 271 -9.79 19.47 -15.11
C LEU A 271 -9.64 20.72 -14.27
N THR A 272 -10.64 21.60 -14.32
CA THR A 272 -10.71 22.76 -13.43
C THR A 272 -11.58 22.39 -12.24
N GLY A 273 -10.98 22.29 -11.06
CA GLY A 273 -11.69 21.97 -9.82
C GLY A 273 -12.24 23.21 -9.14
N SER A 274 -13.32 23.07 -8.39
CA SER A 274 -13.90 24.12 -7.55
C SER A 274 -14.04 23.67 -6.10
N GLY A 275 -14.11 24.63 -5.19
CA GLY A 275 -14.27 24.35 -3.75
C GLY A 275 -12.99 23.92 -3.06
N MET A 276 -11.85 24.07 -3.71
CA MET A 276 -10.54 23.85 -3.09
C MET A 276 -10.18 25.02 -2.17
N PRO A 277 -9.27 24.82 -1.19
CA PRO A 277 -8.80 25.92 -0.35
C PRO A 277 -8.10 26.99 -1.18
N ALA A 278 -8.36 28.25 -0.88
CA ALA A 278 -7.64 29.38 -1.51
C ALA A 278 -6.12 29.30 -1.30
N SER A 279 -5.69 28.62 -0.25
CA SER A 279 -4.28 28.40 0.11
C SER A 279 -3.62 27.21 -0.58
N LEU A 280 -4.33 26.47 -1.44
CA LEU A 280 -3.74 25.36 -2.21
C LEU A 280 -2.52 25.87 -3.02
N GLN A 281 -1.39 25.22 -2.85
CA GLN A 281 -0.17 25.58 -3.56
C GLN A 281 -0.14 24.95 -4.95
N ALA A 282 0.48 25.64 -5.92
CA ALA A 282 0.68 25.07 -7.25
C ALA A 282 1.53 23.79 -7.16
N ASN A 283 1.11 22.77 -7.88
CA ASN A 283 1.80 21.47 -7.97
C ASN A 283 1.93 20.67 -6.66
N GLU A 284 1.14 20.98 -5.65
CA GLU A 284 1.13 20.25 -4.38
C GLU A 284 0.78 18.76 -4.54
N TYR A 285 0.04 18.42 -5.59
CA TYR A 285 -0.37 17.05 -5.95
C TYR A 285 0.18 16.60 -7.32
N ARG A 286 1.31 17.14 -7.76
CA ARG A 286 2.00 16.63 -8.94
C ARG A 286 2.40 15.17 -8.73
N ASN A 287 2.37 14.38 -9.80
CA ASN A 287 2.66 12.94 -9.80
C ASN A 287 1.64 12.07 -9.06
N PHE A 288 0.61 12.65 -8.47
CA PHE A 288 -0.59 11.94 -8.08
C PHE A 288 -1.44 11.64 -9.31
N GLN A 289 -2.55 10.97 -9.13
CA GLN A 289 -3.54 10.76 -10.19
C GLN A 289 -4.89 11.36 -9.81
N VAL A 290 -5.66 11.73 -10.82
CA VAL A 290 -7.09 11.97 -10.69
C VAL A 290 -7.85 10.72 -11.09
N ARG A 291 -8.96 10.45 -10.43
CA ARG A 291 -9.95 9.45 -10.83
C ARG A 291 -11.30 10.12 -10.99
N ILE A 292 -11.94 9.92 -12.13
CA ILE A 292 -13.32 10.38 -12.34
C ILE A 292 -14.24 9.42 -11.59
N VAL A 293 -14.99 9.93 -10.64
CA VAL A 293 -15.81 9.11 -9.74
C VAL A 293 -17.31 9.28 -9.97
N GLU A 294 -17.72 10.41 -10.52
CA GLU A 294 -19.08 10.67 -10.95
C GLU A 294 -19.06 11.58 -12.18
N ASP A 295 -19.81 11.24 -13.20
CA ASP A 295 -20.07 12.08 -14.36
C ASP A 295 -21.41 11.67 -15.00
N THR A 296 -22.49 12.32 -14.59
CA THR A 296 -23.84 12.01 -15.07
C THR A 296 -24.10 12.54 -16.49
N THR A 297 -23.28 13.48 -16.98
CA THR A 297 -23.39 14.04 -18.34
C THR A 297 -22.59 13.20 -19.34
N THR A 298 -21.40 12.72 -18.94
CA THR A 298 -20.56 11.82 -19.73
C THR A 298 -20.28 10.54 -18.92
N PRO A 299 -21.26 9.65 -18.73
CA PRO A 299 -21.13 8.49 -17.86
C PRO A 299 -20.00 7.54 -18.23
N THR A 300 -19.61 7.53 -19.53
CA THR A 300 -18.50 6.71 -20.03
C THR A 300 -17.12 7.19 -19.57
N ALA A 301 -17.03 8.41 -19.01
CA ALA A 301 -15.79 8.93 -18.44
C ALA A 301 -15.50 8.37 -17.02
N VAL A 302 -16.51 7.78 -16.36
CA VAL A 302 -16.38 7.31 -14.98
C VAL A 302 -15.41 6.14 -14.87
N GLY A 303 -14.59 6.15 -13.80
CA GLY A 303 -13.57 5.16 -13.53
C GLY A 303 -12.21 5.42 -14.18
N GLN A 304 -12.13 6.34 -15.13
CA GLN A 304 -10.85 6.72 -15.73
C GLN A 304 -9.93 7.34 -14.71
N ARG A 305 -8.64 7.01 -14.83
CA ARG A 305 -7.55 7.56 -14.03
C ARG A 305 -6.58 8.29 -14.94
N SER A 306 -5.98 9.34 -14.44
CA SER A 306 -4.95 10.06 -15.16
C SER A 306 -3.96 10.74 -14.23
N ARG A 307 -2.66 10.62 -14.54
CA ARG A 307 -1.59 11.20 -13.73
C ARG A 307 -1.56 12.71 -13.88
N ILE A 308 -1.41 13.41 -12.76
CA ILE A 308 -1.29 14.86 -12.69
C ILE A 308 0.15 15.27 -13.06
N ALA A 309 0.29 15.96 -14.19
CA ALA A 309 1.57 16.53 -14.61
C ALA A 309 1.86 17.86 -13.90
N SER A 310 0.81 18.67 -13.68
CA SER A 310 0.89 19.94 -12.96
C SER A 310 -0.49 20.39 -12.51
N HIS A 311 -0.57 21.32 -11.57
CA HIS A 311 -1.79 22.06 -11.30
C HIS A 311 -1.49 23.47 -10.79
N THR A 312 -2.43 24.39 -11.01
CA THR A 312 -2.38 25.72 -10.41
C THR A 312 -2.85 25.66 -8.96
N GLY A 313 -2.45 26.65 -8.17
CA GLY A 313 -2.96 26.81 -6.80
C GLY A 313 -4.31 27.53 -6.75
N GLY A 314 -4.82 27.69 -5.53
CA GLY A 314 -6.03 28.46 -5.21
C GLY A 314 -7.33 27.67 -5.30
N ALA A 315 -8.44 28.35 -5.01
CA ALA A 315 -9.77 27.74 -4.87
C ALA A 315 -10.34 27.13 -6.18
N THR A 316 -9.78 27.47 -7.31
CA THR A 316 -10.16 26.98 -8.65
C THR A 316 -8.90 26.45 -9.37
N GLY A 317 -8.25 25.44 -8.80
CA GLY A 317 -7.05 24.86 -9.40
C GLY A 317 -7.35 24.15 -10.72
N VAL A 318 -6.48 24.37 -11.71
CA VAL A 318 -6.51 23.66 -13.00
C VAL A 318 -5.50 22.52 -12.92
N PHE A 319 -5.98 21.28 -12.99
CA PHE A 319 -5.14 20.09 -13.07
C PHE A 319 -4.85 19.77 -14.54
N THR A 320 -3.59 19.78 -14.91
CA THR A 320 -3.11 19.25 -16.19
C THR A 320 -2.75 17.79 -16.00
N VAL A 321 -3.37 16.93 -16.78
CA VAL A 321 -3.25 15.48 -16.64
C VAL A 321 -2.86 14.82 -17.97
N ALA A 322 -2.43 13.56 -17.95
CA ALA A 322 -2.34 12.76 -19.16
C ALA A 322 -3.73 12.63 -19.81
N ALA A 323 -3.79 12.45 -21.11
CA ALA A 323 -5.06 12.48 -21.84
C ALA A 323 -6.02 11.37 -21.34
N PHE A 324 -7.26 11.76 -21.04
CA PHE A 324 -8.34 10.80 -20.81
C PHE A 324 -8.76 10.13 -22.12
N GLY A 325 -9.12 8.87 -22.07
CA GLY A 325 -9.69 8.17 -23.23
C GLY A 325 -11.06 8.71 -23.65
N VAL A 326 -11.83 9.18 -22.66
CA VAL A 326 -13.10 9.89 -22.84
C VAL A 326 -13.02 11.20 -22.07
N THR A 327 -13.26 12.32 -22.73
CA THR A 327 -13.24 13.64 -22.09
C THR A 327 -14.35 13.73 -21.04
N PRO A 328 -14.02 13.99 -19.77
CA PRO A 328 -15.02 14.23 -18.73
C PRO A 328 -15.84 15.50 -19.01
N SER A 329 -17.04 15.57 -18.45
CA SER A 329 -17.86 16.79 -18.53
C SER A 329 -17.43 17.85 -17.51
N ALA A 330 -17.90 19.07 -17.70
CA ALA A 330 -17.69 20.17 -16.76
C ALA A 330 -18.42 19.99 -15.40
N VAL A 331 -19.28 18.97 -15.28
CA VAL A 331 -19.96 18.63 -14.02
C VAL A 331 -19.44 17.35 -13.39
N ALA A 332 -18.36 16.80 -13.92
CA ALA A 332 -17.73 15.61 -13.38
C ALA A 332 -17.25 15.85 -11.94
N LYS A 333 -17.31 14.81 -11.13
CA LYS A 333 -16.61 14.78 -9.83
C LYS A 333 -15.40 13.87 -9.92
N PHE A 334 -14.32 14.32 -9.34
CA PHE A 334 -13.08 13.57 -9.33
C PHE A 334 -12.41 13.61 -7.95
N VAL A 335 -11.55 12.66 -7.74
CA VAL A 335 -10.70 12.57 -6.54
C VAL A 335 -9.25 12.64 -6.95
N VAL A 336 -8.40 13.11 -6.04
CA VAL A 336 -6.95 13.08 -6.19
C VAL A 336 -6.41 12.01 -5.24
N GLU A 337 -5.63 11.09 -5.77
CA GLU A 337 -5.08 9.95 -5.03
C GLU A 337 -3.63 9.67 -5.45
N ASN A 338 -2.88 8.90 -4.66
CA ASN A 338 -1.56 8.46 -5.09
C ASN A 338 -1.67 7.60 -6.35
N ASP A 339 -0.61 7.62 -7.18
CA ASP A 339 -0.50 6.74 -8.33
C ASP A 339 -0.27 5.29 -7.87
N ASP A 340 -1.33 4.52 -7.74
CA ASP A 340 -1.34 3.15 -7.25
C ASP A 340 -0.82 2.11 -8.26
N ASP A 341 -0.30 2.55 -9.39
CA ASP A 341 0.31 1.71 -10.42
C ASP A 341 1.83 1.56 -10.23
N LYS A 342 2.35 1.92 -9.06
CA LYS A 342 3.79 2.02 -8.83
C LYS A 342 4.26 1.23 -7.62
N ILE A 343 5.43 0.57 -7.79
CA ILE A 343 6.25 0.05 -6.70
C ILE A 343 7.65 0.64 -6.85
N LEU A 344 8.20 1.19 -5.78
CA LEU A 344 9.55 1.71 -5.76
C LEU A 344 10.47 0.72 -5.07
N LEU A 345 11.63 0.45 -5.67
CA LEU A 345 12.70 -0.38 -5.10
C LEU A 345 13.96 0.47 -4.93
N ARG A 346 14.56 0.36 -3.75
CA ARG A 346 15.95 0.79 -3.49
C ARG A 346 16.82 -0.44 -3.33
N SER A 347 17.85 -0.52 -4.15
CA SER A 347 18.83 -1.60 -4.09
C SER A 347 20.12 -1.08 -3.47
N SER A 348 20.79 -1.90 -2.67
CA SER A 348 22.11 -1.55 -2.13
C SER A 348 23.10 -1.27 -3.27
N SER A 349 24.05 -0.38 -3.01
CA SER A 349 25.07 0.09 -3.95
C SER A 349 24.55 0.88 -5.17
N SER A 350 23.29 1.34 -5.13
CA SER A 350 22.70 2.13 -6.22
C SER A 350 22.15 3.47 -5.72
N THR A 351 22.33 4.52 -6.55
CA THR A 351 21.63 5.81 -6.39
C THR A 351 20.26 5.79 -7.05
N SER A 352 19.99 4.88 -7.97
CA SER A 352 18.73 4.81 -8.72
C SER A 352 17.54 4.45 -7.83
N VAL A 353 16.41 5.02 -8.15
CA VAL A 353 15.08 4.56 -7.71
C VAL A 353 14.51 3.72 -8.84
N PHE A 354 14.40 2.44 -8.64
CA PHE A 354 13.76 1.56 -9.61
C PHE A 354 12.26 1.62 -9.40
N CYS A 355 11.54 2.05 -10.42
CA CYS A 355 10.09 2.19 -10.39
C CYS A 355 9.45 1.12 -11.28
N TYR A 356 8.65 0.25 -10.69
CA TYR A 356 7.86 -0.73 -11.41
C TYR A 356 6.49 -0.17 -11.73
N ASN A 357 6.15 -0.13 -13.01
CA ASN A 357 4.82 0.21 -13.51
C ASN A 357 4.01 -1.09 -13.64
N ILE A 358 3.03 -1.27 -12.77
CA ILE A 358 2.32 -2.55 -12.63
C ILE A 358 1.51 -2.88 -13.88
N THR A 359 0.71 -1.94 -14.38
CA THR A 359 -0.12 -2.13 -15.57
C THR A 359 0.72 -2.35 -16.83
N ALA A 360 1.81 -1.62 -16.98
CA ALA A 360 2.71 -1.76 -18.13
C ALA A 360 3.65 -2.97 -18.01
N ASN A 361 3.77 -3.56 -16.81
CA ASN A 361 4.73 -4.62 -16.50
C ASN A 361 6.16 -4.23 -16.91
N THR A 362 6.61 -3.05 -16.51
CA THR A 362 7.94 -2.53 -16.85
C THR A 362 8.59 -1.84 -15.67
N TRP A 363 9.93 -1.96 -15.57
CA TRP A 363 10.73 -1.17 -14.67
C TRP A 363 11.33 0.03 -15.41
N ASP A 364 11.44 1.16 -14.74
CA ASP A 364 12.21 2.31 -15.19
C ASP A 364 12.99 2.95 -14.05
N VAL A 365 13.93 3.81 -14.39
CA VAL A 365 14.78 4.58 -13.46
C VAL A 365 14.65 6.08 -13.67
N THR A 366 13.67 6.49 -14.47
CA THR A 366 13.47 7.88 -14.89
C THR A 366 12.20 8.49 -14.32
N THR A 367 11.24 7.68 -13.88
CA THR A 367 10.01 8.16 -13.22
C THR A 367 10.33 9.03 -12.01
N PHE A 368 11.32 8.63 -11.21
CA PHE A 368 11.83 9.43 -10.10
C PHE A 368 13.32 9.70 -10.27
N SER A 369 13.74 10.89 -9.86
CA SER A 369 15.15 11.29 -9.88
C SER A 369 16.00 10.37 -9.01
N ALA A 370 17.27 10.15 -9.39
CA ALA A 370 18.20 9.40 -8.58
C ALA A 370 18.48 10.12 -7.24
N ALA A 371 18.68 9.36 -6.18
CA ALA A 371 19.09 9.90 -4.89
C ALA A 371 20.53 10.42 -4.95
N GLY A 372 20.86 11.40 -4.11
CA GLY A 372 22.20 11.99 -4.06
C GLY A 372 23.30 11.05 -3.59
N ALA A 373 22.94 9.90 -3.01
CA ALA A 373 23.89 8.88 -2.55
C ALA A 373 23.34 7.46 -2.71
N ALA A 374 24.24 6.50 -2.85
CA ALA A 374 23.90 5.08 -2.89
C ALA A 374 23.44 4.59 -1.51
N CYS A 375 22.58 3.58 -1.54
CA CYS A 375 22.22 2.82 -0.35
C CYS A 375 23.27 1.75 -0.04
N GLY A 376 23.32 1.33 1.22
CA GLY A 376 24.11 0.17 1.67
C GLY A 376 23.20 -0.94 2.20
N ALA A 377 23.82 -2.01 2.69
CA ALA A 377 23.09 -3.10 3.34
C ALA A 377 22.29 -2.59 4.53
N GLY A 378 21.05 -3.09 4.70
CA GLY A 378 20.11 -2.61 5.72
C GLY A 378 19.36 -1.34 5.33
N VAL A 379 19.19 -1.09 4.04
CA VAL A 379 18.31 0.01 3.58
C VAL A 379 16.87 -0.25 4.00
N VAL A 380 16.21 0.78 4.52
CA VAL A 380 14.78 0.77 4.82
C VAL A 380 14.10 1.87 4.00
N VAL A 381 13.03 1.50 3.32
CA VAL A 381 12.24 2.41 2.49
C VAL A 381 10.79 2.33 2.91
N GLU A 382 10.23 3.47 3.34
CA GLU A 382 8.84 3.53 3.79
C GLU A 382 8.13 4.74 3.20
N GLN A 383 6.91 4.53 2.70
CA GLN A 383 6.04 5.65 2.32
C GLN A 383 5.36 6.19 3.58
N ALA A 384 5.57 7.45 3.87
CA ALA A 384 5.02 8.09 5.06
C ALA A 384 4.45 9.48 4.77
N PHE A 385 3.80 10.07 5.76
CA PHE A 385 3.38 11.46 5.71
C PHE A 385 4.58 12.41 5.69
N GLY A 386 4.35 13.56 5.10
CA GLY A 386 5.30 14.66 5.17
C GLY A 386 5.44 15.23 6.58
N PRO A 387 6.55 15.94 6.82
CA PRO A 387 6.81 16.57 8.11
C PRO A 387 5.85 17.73 8.40
N VAL A 388 5.21 18.29 7.38
CA VAL A 388 4.33 19.46 7.48
C VAL A 388 2.96 19.07 6.90
N ARG A 389 1.91 19.55 7.54
CA ARG A 389 0.56 19.46 6.99
C ARG A 389 0.47 20.30 5.71
N ASP A 390 -0.29 19.81 4.74
CA ASP A 390 -0.66 20.64 3.59
C ASP A 390 -1.56 21.81 4.03
N VAL A 391 -1.86 22.69 3.08
CA VAL A 391 -2.65 23.91 3.35
C VAL A 391 -4.06 23.65 3.86
N ILE A 392 -4.58 22.45 3.70
CA ILE A 392 -5.89 22.03 4.20
C ILE A 392 -5.80 21.26 5.51
N GLY A 393 -4.62 21.20 6.12
CA GLY A 393 -4.39 20.54 7.39
C GLY A 393 -4.10 19.05 7.29
N ASN A 394 -3.98 18.49 6.06
CA ASN A 394 -3.66 17.09 5.84
C ASN A 394 -2.16 16.87 5.72
N HIS A 395 -1.69 15.74 6.23
CA HIS A 395 -0.36 15.27 5.89
C HIS A 395 -0.42 14.53 4.55
N ARG A 396 0.30 15.03 3.54
CA ARG A 396 0.44 14.31 2.27
C ARG A 396 1.19 13.01 2.49
N HIS A 397 0.62 11.91 2.03
CA HIS A 397 1.27 10.60 2.02
C HIS A 397 2.09 10.41 0.75
N SER A 398 2.95 11.39 0.45
CA SER A 398 3.74 11.46 -0.78
C SER A 398 5.24 11.49 -0.53
N PHE A 399 5.68 11.13 0.66
CA PHE A 399 7.09 11.14 1.03
C PHE A 399 7.61 9.73 1.20
N ILE A 400 8.75 9.44 0.56
CA ILE A 400 9.48 8.19 0.72
C ILE A 400 10.71 8.48 1.58
N TYR A 401 10.72 7.91 2.77
CA TYR A 401 11.86 7.96 3.68
C TYR A 401 12.79 6.80 3.37
N ASN A 402 14.03 7.12 3.09
CA ASN A 402 15.09 6.18 2.75
C ASN A 402 16.20 6.25 3.81
N PHE A 403 16.23 5.28 4.70
CA PHE A 403 17.33 5.09 5.65
C PHE A 403 18.42 4.35 4.90
N ARG A 404 19.57 5.01 4.66
CA ARG A 404 20.57 4.57 3.66
C ARG A 404 21.16 3.19 3.90
N GLY A 405 21.22 2.70 5.13
CA GLY A 405 21.97 1.49 5.45
C GLY A 405 23.49 1.67 5.35
N GLY A 406 24.24 0.58 5.25
CA GLY A 406 25.70 0.60 5.07
C GLY A 406 26.50 1.21 6.21
N GLY A 407 25.97 1.26 7.44
CA GLY A 407 26.60 1.93 8.57
C GLY A 407 26.42 3.45 8.57
N SER A 408 25.58 4.00 7.70
CA SER A 408 25.30 5.43 7.62
C SER A 408 24.23 5.85 8.62
N ALA A 409 24.33 7.07 9.16
CA ALA A 409 23.26 7.72 9.93
C ALA A 409 22.33 8.57 9.04
N SER A 410 22.50 8.53 7.73
CA SER A 410 21.78 9.40 6.81
C SER A 410 20.39 8.88 6.48
N ILE A 411 19.44 9.81 6.44
CA ILE A 411 18.07 9.60 5.97
C ILE A 411 17.85 10.55 4.79
N ASP A 412 17.46 10.00 3.65
CA ASP A 412 17.03 10.79 2.51
C ASP A 412 15.51 10.76 2.44
N VAL A 413 14.93 11.83 1.91
CA VAL A 413 13.47 11.93 1.73
C VAL A 413 13.17 12.34 0.31
N LEU A 414 12.45 11.49 -0.41
CA LEU A 414 11.87 11.83 -1.72
C LEU A 414 10.48 12.42 -1.50
N ASP A 415 10.29 13.66 -1.91
CA ASP A 415 8.95 14.22 -2.13
C ASP A 415 8.50 13.86 -3.54
N ILE A 416 7.51 12.98 -3.66
CA ILE A 416 6.95 12.54 -4.95
C ILE A 416 6.41 13.74 -5.74
N ALA A 417 5.82 14.73 -5.08
CA ALA A 417 5.25 15.92 -5.70
C ALA A 417 6.30 17.00 -6.03
N GLY A 418 7.52 16.86 -5.55
CA GLY A 418 8.58 17.86 -5.58
C GLY A 418 9.23 18.09 -6.96
N GLY A 419 8.49 18.08 -8.05
CA GLY A 419 8.99 18.27 -9.40
C GLY A 419 8.45 17.23 -10.38
N ALA A 420 8.88 17.27 -11.63
CA ALA A 420 8.41 16.32 -12.65
C ALA A 420 8.73 14.86 -12.28
N ASN A 421 9.90 14.65 -11.65
CA ASN A 421 10.42 13.33 -11.28
C ASN A 421 10.62 13.21 -9.76
N GLY A 422 9.82 13.94 -8.96
CA GLY A 422 10.05 14.07 -7.53
C GLY A 422 11.31 14.88 -7.20
N SER A 423 11.53 15.15 -5.92
CA SER A 423 12.76 15.81 -5.47
C SER A 423 13.29 15.17 -4.19
N TRP A 424 14.61 15.00 -4.12
CA TRP A 424 15.29 14.46 -2.95
C TRP A 424 15.78 15.55 -2.01
N SER A 425 15.48 15.40 -0.74
CA SER A 425 16.21 16.01 0.35
C SER A 425 17.21 15.00 0.89
N ALA A 426 18.48 15.14 0.51
CA ALA A 426 19.54 14.23 0.93
C ALA A 426 19.96 14.53 2.37
N ASP A 427 20.20 13.45 3.13
CA ASP A 427 20.74 13.52 4.49
C ASP A 427 20.05 14.58 5.37
N ILE A 428 18.72 14.47 5.50
CA ILE A 428 17.95 15.44 6.27
C ILE A 428 18.49 15.60 7.69
N ALA A 429 18.45 16.82 8.20
CA ALA A 429 18.79 17.08 9.60
C ALA A 429 17.69 16.51 10.51
N TYR A 430 18.11 15.78 11.55
CA TYR A 430 17.21 15.26 12.58
C TYR A 430 17.92 15.16 13.93
N ALA A 431 17.16 15.24 15.01
CA ALA A 431 17.69 15.11 16.36
C ALA A 431 18.08 13.65 16.65
N ASN A 432 19.14 13.47 17.43
CA ASN A 432 19.72 12.17 17.82
C ASN A 432 20.35 11.39 16.66
N LYS A 433 21.00 12.07 15.73
CA LYS A 433 21.68 11.50 14.55
C LYS A 433 22.92 10.64 14.88
N SER A 434 23.08 10.18 16.10
CA SER A 434 24.21 9.36 16.53
C SER A 434 24.09 7.87 16.19
N GLN A 435 22.90 7.43 15.79
CA GLN A 435 22.67 6.03 15.42
C GLN A 435 22.90 5.82 13.94
N THR A 436 23.64 4.76 13.59
CA THR A 436 23.87 4.36 12.21
C THR A 436 22.97 3.22 11.80
N PHE A 437 22.58 3.17 10.55
CA PHE A 437 21.78 2.10 9.94
C PHE A 437 22.71 1.18 9.15
N GLY A 438 22.70 -0.09 9.43
CA GLY A 438 23.55 -1.07 8.75
C GLY A 438 22.83 -2.38 8.54
N THR A 439 23.59 -3.41 8.18
CA THR A 439 23.09 -4.76 7.94
C THR A 439 22.13 -5.21 9.04
N GLY A 440 20.97 -5.72 8.65
CA GLY A 440 19.93 -6.14 9.58
C GLY A 440 19.05 -5.01 10.13
N THR A 441 19.23 -3.75 9.68
CA THR A 441 18.22 -2.73 9.95
C THR A 441 16.93 -3.08 9.19
N CYS A 442 15.81 -3.01 9.89
CA CYS A 442 14.49 -3.14 9.29
C CYS A 442 13.52 -2.11 9.86
N GLY A 443 12.49 -1.79 9.13
CA GLY A 443 11.51 -0.79 9.53
C GLY A 443 10.11 -1.09 9.05
N SER A 444 9.16 -0.40 9.64
CA SER A 444 7.77 -0.43 9.25
C SER A 444 7.05 0.84 9.68
N TYR A 445 6.16 1.28 8.85
CA TYR A 445 5.34 2.45 9.07
C TYR A 445 3.91 2.08 9.37
N ALA A 446 3.35 2.65 10.44
CA ALA A 446 1.95 2.47 10.82
C ALA A 446 1.21 3.81 10.71
N PRO A 447 0.53 4.02 9.60
CA PRO A 447 -0.12 5.29 9.35
C PRO A 447 -1.42 5.49 10.15
N ALA A 448 -2.07 4.44 10.63
CA ALA A 448 -3.38 4.53 11.26
C ALA A 448 -3.33 5.04 12.71
N THR A 449 -2.19 4.90 13.40
CA THR A 449 -2.02 5.41 14.76
C THR A 449 -1.15 6.66 14.79
N PHE A 450 -1.25 7.43 15.87
CA PHE A 450 -0.48 8.65 16.08
C PHE A 450 -0.48 9.60 14.87
N ASP A 451 -1.55 9.61 14.07
CA ASP A 451 -1.65 10.36 12.81
C ASP A 451 -0.49 10.06 11.84
N GLY A 452 -0.04 8.84 11.76
CA GLY A 452 1.07 8.47 10.90
C GLY A 452 2.41 9.13 11.25
N ARG A 453 2.65 9.38 12.53
CA ARG A 453 3.81 10.14 12.99
C ARG A 453 5.10 9.34 13.00
N PHE A 454 5.04 8.01 13.16
CA PHE A 454 6.22 7.21 13.45
C PHE A 454 6.52 6.14 12.40
N ILE A 455 7.80 6.04 12.03
CA ILE A 455 8.38 4.86 11.40
C ILE A 455 9.10 4.10 12.51
N HIS A 456 8.68 2.86 12.76
CA HIS A 456 9.30 1.97 13.73
C HIS A 456 10.50 1.29 13.10
N LEU A 457 11.59 1.15 13.84
CA LEU A 457 12.86 0.64 13.34
C LEU A 457 13.46 -0.36 14.33
N ASN A 458 14.07 -1.42 13.81
CA ASN A 458 15.12 -2.15 14.51
C ASN A 458 16.45 -1.77 13.86
N ILE A 459 17.44 -1.38 14.66
CA ILE A 459 18.69 -0.78 14.17
C ILE A 459 19.81 -1.81 14.19
N ASN A 460 20.48 -1.98 13.04
CA ASN A 460 21.69 -2.79 12.85
C ASN A 460 21.54 -4.25 13.33
N GLY A 461 20.37 -4.84 13.22
CA GLY A 461 20.15 -6.19 13.72
C GLY A 461 20.44 -6.34 15.21
N THR A 462 20.45 -5.27 15.97
CA THR A 462 20.64 -5.28 17.42
C THR A 462 19.32 -5.51 18.12
N GLN A 463 19.35 -5.68 19.43
CA GLN A 463 18.14 -5.71 20.26
C GLN A 463 17.49 -4.33 20.44
N ARG A 464 17.96 -3.30 19.74
CA ARG A 464 17.48 -1.93 19.90
C ARG A 464 16.35 -1.64 18.95
N MET A 465 15.22 -1.34 19.53
CA MET A 465 14.09 -0.75 18.82
C MET A 465 14.16 0.78 18.94
N ALA A 466 13.81 1.43 17.85
CA ALA A 466 13.72 2.88 17.77
C ALA A 466 12.45 3.27 17.02
N ARG A 467 12.11 4.53 17.09
CA ARG A 467 11.10 5.13 16.20
C ARG A 467 11.61 6.45 15.65
N PHE A 468 11.35 6.67 14.39
CA PHE A 468 11.62 7.95 13.75
C PHE A 468 10.32 8.77 13.69
N ASP A 469 10.34 9.93 14.32
CA ASP A 469 9.25 10.89 14.28
C ASP A 469 9.37 11.73 13.00
N VAL A 470 8.51 11.45 12.03
CA VAL A 470 8.54 12.14 10.72
C VAL A 470 8.21 13.64 10.82
N ARG A 471 7.43 14.04 11.85
CA ARG A 471 7.04 15.44 12.04
C ARG A 471 8.13 16.27 12.70
N ASN A 472 8.70 15.73 13.78
CA ASN A 472 9.71 16.44 14.55
C ASN A 472 11.12 16.18 14.04
N ARG A 473 11.29 15.34 13.05
CA ARG A 473 12.61 14.87 12.54
C ARG A 473 13.51 14.47 13.70
N ARG A 474 13.09 13.44 14.43
CA ARG A 474 13.79 12.97 15.61
C ARG A 474 13.81 11.44 15.63
N LEU A 475 14.98 10.87 15.92
CA LEU A 475 15.14 9.44 16.17
C LEU A 475 15.16 9.19 17.68
N ASP A 476 14.13 8.51 18.18
CA ASP A 476 14.03 8.09 19.57
C ASP A 476 14.58 6.66 19.70
N ALA A 477 15.88 6.55 19.93
CA ALA A 477 16.54 5.29 20.22
C ALA A 477 16.32 4.92 21.70
N GLY A 478 15.68 3.79 21.94
CA GLY A 478 15.34 3.34 23.30
C GLY A 478 13.92 3.68 23.73
N ALA A 479 13.07 4.13 22.79
CA ALA A 479 11.64 4.33 23.05
C ALA A 479 10.90 3.03 23.44
N TYR A 480 11.52 1.87 23.20
CA TYR A 480 10.93 0.56 23.42
C TYR A 480 11.86 -0.36 24.22
N LEU A 481 11.26 -1.37 24.85
CA LEU A 481 12.02 -2.43 25.49
C LEU A 481 12.95 -3.13 24.50
N ARG A 482 14.11 -3.54 25.00
CA ARG A 482 15.03 -4.34 24.22
C ARG A 482 14.36 -5.63 23.77
N PHE A 483 14.69 -6.03 22.57
CA PHE A 483 14.28 -7.29 22.00
C PHE A 483 14.80 -8.47 22.86
N PRO A 484 13.95 -9.40 23.28
CA PRO A 484 14.36 -10.46 24.21
C PRO A 484 15.26 -11.54 23.57
N GLN A 485 15.31 -11.65 22.25
CA GLN A 485 16.14 -12.64 21.57
C GLN A 485 17.58 -12.14 21.36
N GLY A 486 18.55 -13.05 21.53
CA GLY A 486 19.98 -12.74 21.44
C GLY A 486 20.44 -12.34 20.05
N THR A 487 21.62 -11.82 19.96
CA THR A 487 22.45 -11.35 18.85
C THR A 487 21.80 -11.02 17.52
N ALA A 488 22.19 -9.88 17.03
CA ALA A 488 21.97 -9.29 15.71
C ALA A 488 22.02 -10.31 14.57
N LEU A 489 20.97 -10.41 13.83
CA LEU A 489 20.92 -11.29 12.68
C LEU A 489 20.62 -10.50 11.41
N VAL A 490 21.46 -10.69 10.41
CA VAL A 490 21.19 -10.31 9.03
C VAL A 490 19.85 -10.88 8.61
N GLY A 491 19.00 -10.08 7.99
CA GLY A 491 17.73 -10.55 7.43
C GLY A 491 16.56 -10.62 8.41
N GLN A 492 16.63 -9.97 9.56
CA GLN A 492 15.42 -9.76 10.38
C GLN A 492 14.43 -8.83 9.70
N LYS A 493 13.15 -9.01 9.99
CA LYS A 493 12.07 -8.20 9.41
C LYS A 493 11.04 -7.82 10.48
N MET A 494 10.38 -6.71 10.22
CA MET A 494 9.37 -6.14 11.10
C MET A 494 8.12 -5.77 10.30
N ALA A 495 6.98 -5.99 10.89
CA ALA A 495 5.70 -5.51 10.41
C ALA A 495 5.00 -4.75 11.54
N VAL A 496 4.29 -3.69 11.20
CA VAL A 496 3.43 -2.97 12.15
C VAL A 496 2.00 -3.01 11.63
N THR A 497 1.12 -3.62 12.40
CA THR A 497 -0.33 -3.61 12.13
C THR A 497 -1.03 -2.76 13.15
N THR A 498 -2.16 -2.17 12.78
CA THR A 498 -2.99 -1.42 13.71
C THR A 498 -4.24 -2.22 14.00
N PHE A 499 -4.53 -2.40 15.28
CA PHE A 499 -5.80 -2.95 15.74
C PHE A 499 -6.73 -1.81 16.14
N ILE A 500 -7.98 -1.86 15.67
CA ILE A 500 -8.99 -0.86 15.98
C ILE A 500 -10.11 -1.53 16.77
N ASP A 501 -10.31 -1.08 18.00
CA ASP A 501 -11.45 -1.47 18.82
C ASP A 501 -12.20 -0.21 19.25
N GLY A 502 -13.31 0.06 18.57
CA GLY A 502 -14.07 1.28 18.75
C GLY A 502 -13.23 2.54 18.52
N ALA A 503 -13.05 3.36 19.53
CA ALA A 503 -12.21 4.56 19.48
C ALA A 503 -10.73 4.30 19.78
N THR A 504 -10.38 3.09 20.19
CA THR A 504 -9.01 2.71 20.59
C THR A 504 -8.26 2.18 19.38
N LYS A 505 -7.09 2.73 19.10
CA LYS A 505 -6.17 2.27 18.06
C LYS A 505 -4.87 1.87 18.72
N LEU A 506 -4.44 0.65 18.46
CA LEU A 506 -3.20 0.09 19.00
C LEU A 506 -2.33 -0.40 17.85
N ASP A 507 -1.07 0.00 17.83
CA ASP A 507 -0.09 -0.57 16.93
C ASP A 507 0.51 -1.82 17.56
N PHE A 508 0.55 -2.89 16.78
CA PHE A 508 1.26 -4.11 17.10
C PHE A 508 2.49 -4.19 16.19
N VAL A 509 3.65 -4.18 16.81
CA VAL A 509 4.92 -4.43 16.12
C VAL A 509 5.18 -5.94 16.18
N TYR A 510 5.22 -6.56 15.02
CA TYR A 510 5.63 -7.95 14.84
C TYR A 510 7.06 -7.99 14.34
N HIS A 511 7.86 -8.86 14.94
CA HIS A 511 9.24 -9.01 14.58
C HIS A 511 9.62 -10.48 14.44
N LEU A 512 10.30 -10.81 13.34
CA LEU A 512 10.82 -12.13 13.07
C LEU A 512 12.32 -12.02 12.73
N THR A 513 13.11 -12.89 13.36
CA THR A 513 14.55 -12.96 13.11
C THR A 513 14.89 -14.11 12.18
N ASN A 514 15.94 -13.91 11.37
CA ASN A 514 16.53 -14.96 10.55
C ASN A 514 16.91 -16.19 11.39
N SER A 515 16.75 -17.37 10.82
CA SER A 515 17.03 -18.67 11.45
C SER A 515 16.21 -19.00 12.70
N GLN A 516 15.19 -18.21 13.00
CA GLN A 516 14.25 -18.48 14.08
C GLN A 516 12.87 -18.79 13.51
N THR A 517 12.11 -19.57 14.23
CA THR A 517 10.67 -19.76 13.97
C THR A 517 9.81 -18.84 14.82
N GLN A 518 10.34 -18.37 15.93
CA GLN A 518 9.60 -17.59 16.91
C GLN A 518 9.37 -16.16 16.42
N MET A 519 8.13 -15.80 16.17
CA MET A 519 7.71 -14.42 15.99
C MET A 519 7.40 -13.78 17.33
N LEU A 520 7.79 -12.54 17.50
CA LEU A 520 7.50 -11.73 18.67
C LEU A 520 6.58 -10.59 18.28
N SER A 521 5.66 -10.25 19.17
CA SER A 521 4.83 -9.06 19.04
C SER A 521 4.96 -8.15 20.25
N MET A 522 4.72 -6.88 20.04
CA MET A 522 4.67 -5.87 21.09
C MET A 522 3.57 -4.86 20.78
N ILE A 523 2.77 -4.53 21.77
CA ILE A 523 1.84 -3.42 21.67
C ILE A 523 2.62 -2.13 21.92
N VAL A 524 2.52 -1.21 20.99
CA VAL A 524 3.04 0.14 21.14
C VAL A 524 1.91 1.01 21.65
N SER A 525 1.91 1.28 22.94
CA SER A 525 0.97 2.22 23.56
C SER A 525 1.43 3.68 23.37
N ARG A 526 0.47 4.61 23.50
CA ARG A 526 0.73 6.06 23.51
C ARG A 526 1.74 6.49 24.54
#